data_de095d6c3acf591978c85f53773154a6
#
_entry.id   de095d6c3acf591978c85f53773154a6
#
_cell.length_a   1.000
_cell.length_b   1.000
_cell.length_c   1.000
_cell.angle_alpha   90.00
_cell.angle_beta   90.00
_cell.angle_gamma   90.00
#
_symmetry.space_group_name_H-M   'P 1'
#
loop_
_entity.id
_entity.type
_entity.pdbx_description
1 polymer ?
#
loop_
_entity_poly.entity_id
_entity_poly.type
_entity_poly.pdbx_seq_one_letter_code
_entity_poly.pdbx_strand_id
1 'polypeptide(L)' 'MSALQTMTEDLALQMLAQNGVAVIWRLNLAAAEAHRTGHPQSAAALIDLADAAEDAWLRAQGERRLS' A
#
# COMPACT_ATOMS: atom_id res chain seq x y z
N MET A 1 8.60 -4.52 -16.44
CA MET A 1 8.05 -4.54 -15.08
C MET A 1 8.44 -5.85 -14.40
N SER A 2 8.82 -5.78 -13.13
CA SER A 2 9.17 -6.99 -12.40
C SER A 2 7.90 -7.68 -11.90
N ALA A 3 7.96 -9.01 -11.76
CA ALA A 3 6.85 -9.78 -11.20
C ALA A 3 6.57 -9.35 -9.74
N LEU A 4 7.60 -8.97 -9.00
CA LEU A 4 7.46 -8.51 -7.61
C LEU A 4 6.64 -7.24 -7.53
N GLN A 5 6.84 -6.30 -8.45
CA GLN A 5 6.07 -5.05 -8.49
C GLN A 5 4.59 -5.33 -8.76
N THR A 6 4.30 -6.22 -9.71
CA THR A 6 2.93 -6.61 -10.01
C THR A 6 2.26 -7.27 -8.81
N MET A 7 2.98 -8.16 -8.12
CA MET A 7 2.46 -8.81 -6.92
C MET A 7 2.15 -7.81 -5.81
N THR A 8 3.02 -6.81 -5.64
CA THR A 8 2.81 -5.75 -4.64
C THR A 8 1.56 -4.94 -4.97
N GLU A 9 1.38 -4.57 -6.23
CA GLU A 9 0.20 -3.82 -6.68
C GLU A 9 -1.08 -4.63 -6.47
N ASP A 10 -1.06 -5.92 -6.84
CA ASP A 10 -2.23 -6.78 -6.67
C ASP A 10 -2.60 -6.95 -5.20
N LEU A 11 -1.61 -7.16 -4.35
CA LEU A 11 -1.85 -7.29 -2.91
C LEU A 11 -2.40 -5.99 -2.33
N ALA A 12 -1.84 -4.85 -2.74
CA ALA A 12 -2.31 -3.54 -2.28
C ALA A 12 -3.77 -3.32 -2.67
N LEU A 13 -4.15 -3.67 -3.90
CA LEU A 13 -5.54 -3.56 -4.36
C LEU A 13 -6.48 -4.46 -3.56
N GLN A 14 -6.06 -5.69 -3.27
CA GLN A 14 -6.84 -6.60 -2.45
C GLN A 14 -7.05 -6.04 -1.04
N MET A 15 -6.00 -5.56 -0.43
CA MET A 15 -6.07 -5.00 0.92
C MET A 15 -6.97 -3.77 0.97
N LEU A 16 -6.85 -2.91 -0.04
CA LEU A 16 -7.68 -1.72 -0.15
C LEU A 16 -9.15 -2.09 -0.32
N ALA A 17 -9.45 -3.08 -1.17
CA ALA A 17 -10.82 -3.53 -1.41
C ALA A 17 -11.46 -4.15 -0.16
N GLN A 18 -10.68 -4.90 0.62
CA GLN A 18 -11.17 -5.59 1.80
C GLN A 18 -11.29 -4.70 3.03
N ASN A 19 -10.37 -3.74 3.19
CA ASN A 19 -10.22 -2.97 4.41
C ASN A 19 -10.53 -1.48 4.25
N GLY A 20 -10.65 -1.01 3.02
CA GLY A 20 -10.85 0.40 2.76
C GLY A 20 -9.58 1.22 2.89
N VAL A 21 -9.71 2.55 2.76
CA VAL A 21 -8.59 3.48 2.75
C VAL A 21 -7.77 3.46 4.06
N ALA A 22 -8.37 3.03 5.15
CA ALA A 22 -7.69 2.93 6.43
C ALA A 22 -6.49 2.00 6.39
N VAL A 23 -6.45 1.06 5.45
CA VAL A 23 -5.31 0.14 5.31
C VAL A 23 -4.02 0.90 5.00
N ILE A 24 -4.09 2.02 4.29
CA ILE A 24 -2.91 2.83 3.97
C ILE A 24 -2.25 3.30 5.27
N TRP A 25 -3.07 3.82 6.18
CA TRP A 25 -2.58 4.28 7.46
C TRP A 25 -2.01 3.14 8.31
N ARG A 26 -2.68 2.00 8.32
CA ARG A 26 -2.22 0.81 9.05
C ARG A 26 -0.89 0.29 8.52
N LEU A 27 -0.70 0.31 7.21
CA LEU A 27 0.56 -0.11 6.59
C LEU A 27 1.69 0.83 6.97
N ASN A 28 1.45 2.13 7.00
CA ASN A 28 2.44 3.10 7.42
C ASN A 28 2.81 2.94 8.90
N LEU A 29 1.83 2.67 9.75
CA LEU A 29 2.10 2.39 11.17
C LEU A 29 2.91 1.12 11.34
N ALA A 30 2.58 0.08 10.59
CA ALA A 30 3.31 -1.18 10.63
C ALA A 30 4.75 -1.00 10.17
N ALA A 31 4.97 -0.17 9.13
CA ALA A 31 6.30 0.14 8.64
C ALA A 31 7.12 0.87 9.69
N ALA A 32 6.53 1.85 10.37
CA ALA A 32 7.20 2.58 11.45
C ALA A 32 7.58 1.63 12.59
N GLU A 33 6.68 0.72 12.95
CA GLU A 33 6.94 -0.27 13.99
C GLU A 33 8.06 -1.22 13.58
N ALA A 34 8.05 -1.71 12.34
CA ALA A 34 9.10 -2.59 11.83
C ALA A 34 10.46 -1.90 11.85
N HIS A 35 10.50 -0.62 11.47
CA HIS A 35 11.73 0.17 11.49
C HIS A 35 12.24 0.33 12.91
N ARG A 36 11.34 0.68 13.84
CA ARG A 36 11.68 0.88 15.24
C ARG A 36 12.23 -0.39 15.89
N THR A 37 11.73 -1.55 15.49
CA THR A 37 12.15 -2.85 16.06
C THR A 37 13.32 -3.47 15.33
N GLY A 38 13.95 -2.76 14.39
CA GLY A 38 15.16 -3.23 13.73
C GLY A 38 14.91 -4.14 12.53
N HIS A 39 13.79 -3.96 11.83
CA HIS A 39 13.46 -4.73 10.64
C HIS A 39 13.33 -3.81 9.42
N PRO A 40 14.44 -3.21 8.94
CA PRO A 40 14.37 -2.20 7.89
C PRO A 40 13.85 -2.75 6.55
N GLN A 41 14.14 -4.00 6.22
CA GLN A 41 13.66 -4.59 4.98
C GLN A 41 12.15 -4.81 5.00
N SER A 42 11.62 -5.25 6.14
CA SER A 42 10.18 -5.38 6.32
C SER A 42 9.49 -4.02 6.28
N ALA A 43 10.12 -3.01 6.89
CA ALA A 43 9.61 -1.64 6.85
C ALA A 43 9.52 -1.13 5.41
N ALA A 44 10.56 -1.37 4.60
CA ALA A 44 10.58 -0.95 3.20
C ALA A 44 9.48 -1.62 2.39
N ALA A 45 9.27 -2.92 2.60
CA ALA A 45 8.21 -3.67 1.91
C ALA A 45 6.82 -3.13 2.29
N LEU A 46 6.61 -2.78 3.55
CA LEU A 46 5.34 -2.22 4.01
C LEU A 46 5.09 -0.83 3.43
N ILE A 47 6.14 -0.02 3.30
CA ILE A 47 6.04 1.29 2.67
C ILE A 47 5.67 1.14 1.20
N ASP A 48 6.27 0.19 0.49
CA ASP A 48 5.96 -0.06 -0.91
C ASP A 48 4.48 -0.46 -1.08
N LEU A 49 3.97 -1.29 -0.17
CA LEU A 49 2.54 -1.65 -0.17
C LEU A 49 1.66 -0.44 0.09
N ALA A 50 2.03 0.39 1.05
CA ALA A 50 1.27 1.60 1.37
C ALA A 50 1.23 2.55 0.19
N ASP A 51 2.36 2.75 -0.48
CA ASP A 51 2.46 3.62 -1.65
C ASP A 51 1.59 3.10 -2.80
N ALA A 52 1.63 1.78 -3.04
CA ALA A 52 0.81 1.17 -4.08
C ALA A 52 -0.68 1.31 -3.78
N ALA A 53 -1.07 1.13 -2.53
CA ALA A 53 -2.46 1.29 -2.10
C ALA A 53 -2.92 2.74 -2.24
N GLU A 54 -2.07 3.70 -1.87
CA GLU A 54 -2.36 5.12 -2.01
C GLU A 54 -2.55 5.50 -3.47
N ASP A 55 -1.65 5.04 -4.35
CA ASP A 55 -1.76 5.30 -5.78
C ASP A 55 -3.06 4.75 -6.35
N ALA A 56 -3.43 3.53 -5.96
CA ALA A 56 -4.67 2.90 -6.40
C ALA A 56 -5.89 3.69 -5.95
N TRP A 57 -5.88 4.14 -4.69
CA TRP A 57 -6.97 4.93 -4.13
C TRP A 57 -7.11 6.28 -4.84
N LEU A 58 -6.00 6.96 -5.09
CA LEU A 58 -6.00 8.24 -5.77
C LEU A 58 -6.50 8.11 -7.22
N ARG A 59 -6.11 7.04 -7.90
CA ARG A 59 -6.59 6.78 -9.27
C ARG A 59 -8.09 6.54 -9.29
N ALA A 60 -8.60 5.79 -8.33
CA ALA A 60 -10.03 5.54 -8.22
C ALA A 60 -10.81 6.83 -7.96
N GLN A 61 -10.28 7.73 -7.14
CA GLN A 61 -10.88 9.04 -6.90
C GLN A 61 -10.90 9.88 -8.16
N GLY A 62 -9.80 9.87 -8.93
CA GLY A 62 -9.72 10.58 -10.20
C GLY A 62 -10.75 10.10 -11.22
N GLU A 63 -10.90 8.77 -11.33
CA GLU A 63 -11.90 8.17 -12.21
C GLU A 63 -13.31 8.57 -11.84
N ARG A 64 -13.63 8.61 -10.56
CA ARG A 64 -14.94 9.03 -10.07
C ARG A 64 -15.23 10.49 -10.42
N ARG A 65 -14.24 11.35 -10.37
CA ARG A 65 -14.39 12.76 -10.71
C ARG A 65 -14.65 12.97 -12.19
N LEU A 66 -14.07 12.11 -13.03
CA LEU A 66 -14.20 12.20 -14.48
C LEU A 66 -15.51 11.61 -14.98
N SER A 67 -16.11 10.72 -14.26
CA SER A 67 -17.39 10.12 -14.63
C SER A 67 -18.56 10.85 -14.01
#